data_1bbb8e86ed8732578dfe5c6650179e12
#
_entry.id   1bbb8e86ed8732578dfe5c6650179e12
#
_cell.length_a   1.000
_cell.length_b   1.000
_cell.length_c   1.000
_cell.angle_alpha   90.00
_cell.angle_beta   90.00
_cell.angle_gamma   90.00
#
_symmetry.space_group_name_H-M   'P 1'
#
loop_
_entity.id
_entity.type
_entity.pdbx_description
1 polymer ?
#
loop_
_entity_poly.entity_id
_entity_poly.type
_entity_poly.pdbx_seq_one_letter_code
_entity_poly.pdbx_strand_id
1 'polypeptide(L)'
;MQGLFTTITNVNFDEHTVGQLIEKIHAACPGIAEDYDMQQLWQEPDPDVRSLKCFVLFSLRGMAAYNYHARVLGRIDPELDKFYCTALKAVGTSGLSMEELWLLVQRTGEASFRTMELLDHANTGAFGEPEPTEVPLTIEKGPFIVISGHDLYDTQQLLAQTEGKGINVYTHSELLPAHGYPELKKRYSHLKGNFGTAWQNQQSEFEDIPAPILFTTNCIMPLRPSYADRVFTTSVVSYPGVPHIGEDRDFTPVIRKALELGGYPEDTIIPGMNGGKTVTTGFARSAVLSHANEIVAAVKSGQIRHFFLVGGCDGTRPTRRYYTEFARLTPPDTVILTLACGKFRLNDLPLGTVPGTDLPRHLRCGPGATTHTAPSGSHWLWPMPSAAPSTTCRSRWCSAGSSRRQSAS
;
A
#
# COMPACT_ATOMS: atom_id res chain seq x y z
N MET A 1 1.24 18.18 2.48
CA MET A 1 1.28 16.74 2.19
C MET A 1 1.46 15.92 3.45
N GLN A 2 2.57 16.10 4.16
CA GLN A 2 2.87 15.33 5.38
C GLN A 2 1.73 15.40 6.41
N GLY A 3 1.19 16.60 6.71
CA GLY A 3 0.06 16.75 7.62
C GLY A 3 -1.19 15.95 7.22
N LEU A 4 -1.58 15.97 5.94
CA LEU A 4 -2.69 15.15 5.45
C LEU A 4 -2.38 13.65 5.53
N PHE A 5 -1.14 13.25 5.28
CA PHE A 5 -0.72 11.85 5.39
C PHE A 5 -0.85 11.33 6.83
N THR A 6 -0.43 12.11 7.84
CA THR A 6 -0.53 11.69 9.24
C THR A 6 -1.98 11.48 9.71
N THR A 7 -2.96 12.07 9.01
CA THR A 7 -4.39 11.91 9.32
C THR A 7 -5.01 10.63 8.77
N ILE A 8 -4.25 9.82 7.98
CA ILE A 8 -4.70 8.51 7.53
C ILE A 8 -4.72 7.53 8.72
N THR A 9 -5.54 6.51 8.61
CA THR A 9 -5.69 5.53 9.68
C THR A 9 -4.39 4.81 10.02
N ASN A 10 -4.10 4.71 11.31
CA ASN A 10 -2.97 3.93 11.84
C ASN A 10 -1.61 4.44 11.33
N VAL A 11 -1.41 5.75 11.32
CA VAL A 11 -0.13 6.39 10.96
C VAL A 11 0.53 6.95 12.20
N ASN A 12 -0.07 7.94 12.83
CA ASN A 12 0.53 8.64 13.96
C ASN A 12 -0.41 8.62 15.17
N PHE A 13 0.08 8.09 16.27
CA PHE A 13 -0.62 8.02 17.55
C PHE A 13 0.05 8.89 18.62
N ASP A 14 1.12 9.63 18.26
CA ASP A 14 1.88 10.46 19.18
C ASP A 14 1.47 11.92 19.04
N GLU A 15 0.74 12.43 20.02
CA GLU A 15 0.26 13.81 20.07
C GLU A 15 1.41 14.83 20.03
N HIS A 16 2.57 14.50 20.60
CA HIS A 16 3.72 15.40 20.59
C HIS A 16 4.25 15.61 19.16
N THR A 17 4.43 14.55 18.39
CA THR A 17 4.90 14.65 16.99
C THR A 17 3.87 15.32 16.09
N VAL A 18 2.57 15.11 16.34
CA VAL A 18 1.50 15.83 15.66
C VAL A 18 1.56 17.33 15.97
N GLY A 19 1.73 17.70 17.26
CA GLY A 19 1.91 19.08 17.68
C GLY A 19 3.09 19.77 16.98
N GLN A 20 4.26 19.12 16.95
CA GLN A 20 5.42 19.64 16.23
C GLN A 20 5.15 19.88 14.74
N LEU A 21 4.37 19.01 14.10
CA LEU A 21 3.99 19.17 12.70
C LEU A 21 3.06 20.37 12.50
N ILE A 22 2.11 20.59 13.41
CA ILE A 22 1.22 21.77 13.42
C ILE A 22 2.06 23.05 13.55
N GLU A 23 3.00 23.09 14.50
CA GLU A 23 3.91 24.23 14.65
C GLU A 23 4.72 24.52 13.40
N LYS A 24 5.26 23.48 12.72
CA LYS A 24 5.96 23.63 11.43
C LYS A 24 5.04 24.21 10.34
N ILE A 25 3.77 23.82 10.30
CA ILE A 25 2.79 24.35 9.33
C ILE A 25 2.50 25.83 9.63
N HIS A 26 2.25 26.19 10.88
CA HIS A 26 2.02 27.58 11.29
C HIS A 26 3.23 28.46 10.97
N ALA A 27 4.44 28.00 11.27
CA ALA A 27 5.67 28.73 10.93
C ALA A 27 5.85 28.96 9.43
N ALA A 28 5.44 27.99 8.60
CA ALA A 28 5.51 28.09 7.14
C ALA A 28 4.40 28.99 6.55
N CYS A 29 3.33 29.26 7.30
CA CYS A 29 2.15 30.01 6.87
C CYS A 29 1.81 31.13 7.87
N PRO A 30 2.66 32.14 8.06
CA PRO A 30 2.54 33.13 9.15
C PRO A 30 1.32 34.08 9.03
N GLY A 31 0.49 33.95 8.02
CA GLY A 31 -0.73 34.72 7.84
C GLY A 31 -2.02 34.00 8.19
N ILE A 32 -1.95 32.75 8.67
CA ILE A 32 -3.13 31.98 9.09
C ILE A 32 -3.44 32.39 10.54
N ALA A 33 -4.61 33.01 10.73
CA ALA A 33 -5.04 33.47 12.04
C ALA A 33 -5.71 32.37 12.87
N GLU A 34 -6.38 31.42 12.23
CA GLU A 34 -7.15 30.36 12.88
C GLU A 34 -7.09 29.06 12.07
N ASP A 35 -7.08 27.94 12.76
CA ASP A 35 -7.22 26.61 12.15
C ASP A 35 -8.69 26.36 11.75
N TYR A 36 -8.87 25.56 10.69
CA TYR A 36 -10.21 25.15 10.31
C TYR A 36 -10.80 24.18 11.34
N ASP A 37 -11.93 24.57 11.94
CA ASP A 37 -12.65 23.68 12.83
C ASP A 37 -13.40 22.61 12.05
N MET A 38 -12.96 21.36 12.18
CA MET A 38 -13.59 20.21 11.53
C MET A 38 -15.05 19.99 11.93
N GLN A 39 -15.50 20.57 13.08
CA GLN A 39 -16.92 20.51 13.45
C GLN A 39 -17.80 21.21 12.43
N GLN A 40 -17.31 22.26 11.76
CA GLN A 40 -18.04 22.93 10.68
C GLN A 40 -18.39 21.95 9.53
N LEU A 41 -17.50 21.02 9.19
CA LEU A 41 -17.77 20.00 8.18
C LEU A 41 -18.77 18.96 8.70
N TRP A 42 -18.61 18.50 9.93
CA TRP A 42 -19.47 17.47 10.50
C TRP A 42 -20.89 17.96 10.79
N GLN A 43 -21.05 19.26 11.05
CA GLN A 43 -22.32 19.92 11.29
C GLN A 43 -22.98 20.49 10.02
N GLU A 44 -22.39 20.30 8.85
CA GLU A 44 -23.04 20.68 7.57
C GLU A 44 -24.45 20.08 7.53
N PRO A 45 -25.51 20.92 7.45
CA PRO A 45 -26.88 20.48 7.59
C PRO A 45 -27.35 19.60 6.41
N ASP A 46 -26.86 19.87 5.20
CA ASP A 46 -27.17 19.05 4.03
C ASP A 46 -26.28 17.81 4.01
N PRO A 47 -26.86 16.59 4.15
CA PRO A 47 -26.10 15.34 4.17
C PRO A 47 -25.39 15.04 2.87
N ASP A 48 -25.87 15.49 1.73
CA ASP A 48 -25.26 15.26 0.43
C ASP A 48 -24.06 16.18 0.23
N VAL A 49 -24.19 17.45 0.56
CA VAL A 49 -23.09 18.44 0.61
C VAL A 49 -21.97 17.92 1.54
N ARG A 50 -22.33 17.51 2.76
CA ARG A 50 -21.40 16.95 3.74
C ARG A 50 -20.68 15.72 3.17
N SER A 51 -21.42 14.80 2.55
CA SER A 51 -20.86 13.57 1.99
C SER A 51 -19.86 13.85 0.87
N LEU A 52 -20.16 14.78 -0.04
CA LEU A 52 -19.25 15.15 -1.12
C LEU A 52 -18.00 15.85 -0.62
N LYS A 53 -18.12 16.78 0.35
CA LYS A 53 -16.97 17.41 0.99
C LYS A 53 -16.09 16.39 1.73
N CYS A 54 -16.69 15.45 2.47
CA CYS A 54 -15.97 14.36 3.12
C CYS A 54 -15.26 13.47 2.10
N PHE A 55 -15.91 13.15 0.98
CA PHE A 55 -15.30 12.37 -0.10
C PHE A 55 -14.04 13.05 -0.64
N VAL A 56 -14.12 14.36 -0.95
CA VAL A 56 -12.96 15.15 -1.39
C VAL A 56 -11.85 15.12 -0.34
N LEU A 57 -12.16 15.45 0.92
CA LEU A 57 -11.17 15.48 2.00
C LEU A 57 -10.47 14.13 2.19
N PHE A 58 -11.21 13.03 2.22
CA PHE A 58 -10.63 11.70 2.39
C PHE A 58 -9.80 11.26 1.18
N SER A 59 -10.22 11.66 -0.03
CA SER A 59 -9.42 11.45 -1.24
C SER A 59 -8.10 12.21 -1.18
N LEU A 60 -8.12 13.49 -0.77
CA LEU A 60 -6.91 14.30 -0.60
C LEU A 60 -5.93 13.69 0.41
N ARG A 61 -6.42 13.09 1.48
CA ARG A 61 -5.57 12.39 2.47
C ARG A 61 -4.85 11.20 1.83
N GLY A 62 -5.56 10.37 1.06
CA GLY A 62 -4.95 9.25 0.34
C GLY A 62 -3.96 9.70 -0.74
N MET A 63 -4.35 10.71 -1.54
CA MET A 63 -3.46 11.31 -2.53
C MET A 63 -2.18 11.88 -1.88
N ALA A 64 -2.30 12.52 -0.70
CA ALA A 64 -1.16 13.09 0.01
C ALA A 64 -0.12 12.04 0.40
N ALA A 65 -0.54 10.82 0.76
CA ALA A 65 0.36 9.72 1.03
C ALA A 65 1.17 9.33 -0.22
N TYR A 66 0.51 9.17 -1.37
CA TYR A 66 1.20 8.85 -2.62
C TYR A 66 2.13 9.97 -3.09
N ASN A 67 1.68 11.22 -3.01
CA ASN A 67 2.49 12.37 -3.37
C ASN A 67 3.71 12.52 -2.42
N TYR A 68 3.56 12.19 -1.13
CA TYR A 68 4.66 12.18 -0.18
C TYR A 68 5.77 11.21 -0.62
N HIS A 69 5.43 9.98 -0.99
CA HIS A 69 6.41 9.00 -1.47
C HIS A 69 7.07 9.42 -2.78
N ALA A 70 6.32 9.99 -3.73
CA ALA A 70 6.88 10.54 -4.96
C ALA A 70 7.87 11.69 -4.67
N ARG A 71 7.52 12.56 -3.73
CA ARG A 71 8.34 13.71 -3.32
C ARG A 71 9.63 13.30 -2.62
N VAL A 72 9.60 12.27 -1.78
CA VAL A 72 10.80 11.69 -1.15
C VAL A 72 11.78 11.18 -2.20
N LEU A 73 11.29 10.71 -3.34
CA LEU A 73 12.07 10.29 -4.50
C LEU A 73 12.40 11.45 -5.48
N GLY A 74 12.19 12.70 -5.06
CA GLY A 74 12.49 13.90 -5.84
C GLY A 74 11.51 14.21 -6.97
N ARG A 75 10.34 13.58 -7.02
CA ARG A 75 9.31 13.86 -8.02
C ARG A 75 8.23 14.76 -7.44
N ILE A 76 8.07 15.94 -8.05
CA ILE A 76 7.14 16.98 -7.61
C ILE A 76 6.30 17.40 -8.81
N ASP A 77 5.00 17.59 -8.59
CA ASP A 77 4.07 18.15 -9.56
C ASP A 77 3.40 19.41 -8.98
N PRO A 78 3.79 20.63 -9.42
CA PRO A 78 3.25 21.87 -8.90
C PRO A 78 1.75 22.05 -9.13
N GLU A 79 1.18 21.45 -10.18
CA GLU A 79 -0.26 21.54 -10.45
C GLU A 79 -1.06 20.70 -9.45
N LEU A 80 -0.53 19.57 -9.03
CA LEU A 80 -1.12 18.80 -7.91
C LEU A 80 -1.06 19.61 -6.62
N ASP A 81 0.05 20.30 -6.34
CA ASP A 81 0.17 21.12 -5.13
C ASP A 81 -0.88 22.24 -5.11
N LYS A 82 -1.10 22.94 -6.24
CA LYS A 82 -2.17 23.93 -6.38
C LYS A 82 -3.55 23.31 -6.20
N PHE A 83 -3.76 22.12 -6.75
CA PHE A 83 -5.03 21.43 -6.60
C PHE A 83 -5.34 21.12 -5.13
N TYR A 84 -4.37 20.65 -4.32
CA TYR A 84 -4.58 20.44 -2.89
C TYR A 84 -5.06 21.70 -2.18
N CYS A 85 -4.42 22.83 -2.43
CA CYS A 85 -4.83 24.11 -1.83
C CYS A 85 -6.25 24.50 -2.24
N THR A 86 -6.58 24.36 -3.52
CA THR A 86 -7.91 24.67 -4.05
C THR A 86 -8.99 23.78 -3.46
N ALA A 87 -8.73 22.48 -3.41
CA ALA A 87 -9.70 21.50 -2.92
C ALA A 87 -9.91 21.60 -1.40
N LEU A 88 -8.85 21.80 -0.60
CA LEU A 88 -8.95 22.06 0.83
C LEU A 88 -9.75 23.34 1.13
N LYS A 89 -9.48 24.43 0.38
CA LYS A 89 -10.26 25.67 0.50
C LYS A 89 -11.75 25.41 0.20
N ALA A 90 -12.07 24.65 -0.83
CA ALA A 90 -13.45 24.32 -1.18
C ALA A 90 -14.15 23.50 -0.09
N VAL A 91 -13.45 22.53 0.53
CA VAL A 91 -13.99 21.75 1.66
C VAL A 91 -14.39 22.69 2.82
N GLY A 92 -13.56 23.71 3.12
CA GLY A 92 -13.81 24.70 4.16
C GLY A 92 -14.80 25.81 3.76
N THR A 93 -15.24 25.89 2.50
CA THR A 93 -16.16 26.94 2.02
C THR A 93 -17.61 26.51 2.21
N SER A 94 -18.43 27.38 2.79
CA SER A 94 -19.88 27.19 2.90
C SER A 94 -20.59 27.65 1.63
N GLY A 95 -21.79 27.11 1.36
CA GLY A 95 -22.69 27.57 0.29
C GLY A 95 -22.30 27.14 -1.12
N LEU A 96 -21.42 26.17 -1.28
CA LEU A 96 -21.15 25.57 -2.61
C LEU A 96 -22.39 24.80 -3.09
N SER A 97 -22.70 24.97 -4.37
CA SER A 97 -23.78 24.24 -5.03
C SER A 97 -23.39 22.77 -5.24
N MET A 98 -24.39 21.91 -5.41
CA MET A 98 -24.19 20.49 -5.75
C MET A 98 -23.40 20.32 -7.06
N GLU A 99 -23.59 21.18 -8.05
CA GLU A 99 -22.88 21.14 -9.32
C GLU A 99 -21.38 21.45 -9.13
N GLU A 100 -21.04 22.48 -8.34
CA GLU A 100 -19.67 22.80 -7.99
C GLU A 100 -18.98 21.68 -7.23
N LEU A 101 -19.67 21.05 -6.30
CA LEU A 101 -19.15 19.91 -5.53
C LEU A 101 -18.92 18.69 -6.41
N TRP A 102 -19.84 18.37 -7.32
CA TRP A 102 -19.66 17.27 -8.27
C TRP A 102 -18.47 17.51 -9.22
N LEU A 103 -18.32 18.74 -9.72
CA LEU A 103 -17.16 19.10 -10.52
C LEU A 103 -15.86 18.94 -9.71
N LEU A 104 -15.86 19.33 -8.43
CA LEU A 104 -14.72 19.16 -7.54
C LEU A 104 -14.41 17.67 -7.32
N VAL A 105 -15.41 16.82 -7.14
CA VAL A 105 -15.23 15.35 -7.02
C VAL A 105 -14.59 14.78 -8.29
N GLN A 106 -15.04 15.17 -9.47
CA GLN A 106 -14.45 14.72 -10.74
C GLN A 106 -12.98 15.15 -10.86
N ARG A 107 -12.69 16.42 -10.59
CA ARG A 107 -11.31 16.94 -10.58
C ARG A 107 -10.42 16.25 -9.54
N THR A 108 -11.00 15.86 -8.39
CA THR A 108 -10.29 15.09 -7.37
C THR A 108 -9.94 13.70 -7.89
N GLY A 109 -10.82 13.07 -8.67
CA GLY A 109 -10.54 11.81 -9.35
C GLY A 109 -9.40 11.91 -10.35
N GLU A 110 -9.41 12.94 -11.20
CA GLU A 110 -8.34 13.21 -12.16
C GLU A 110 -6.99 13.48 -11.47
N ALA A 111 -6.99 14.31 -10.44
CA ALA A 111 -5.80 14.59 -9.63
C ALA A 111 -5.28 13.35 -8.89
N SER A 112 -6.18 12.48 -8.41
CA SER A 112 -5.82 11.20 -7.80
C SER A 112 -5.10 10.30 -8.79
N PHE A 113 -5.63 10.18 -10.01
CA PHE A 113 -5.00 9.42 -11.08
C PHE A 113 -3.59 9.94 -11.40
N ARG A 114 -3.45 11.26 -11.59
CA ARG A 114 -2.17 11.90 -11.86
C ARG A 114 -1.16 11.71 -10.70
N THR A 115 -1.64 11.70 -9.47
CA THR A 115 -0.80 11.44 -8.29
C THR A 115 -0.26 10.00 -8.30
N MET A 116 -1.08 9.02 -8.66
CA MET A 116 -0.67 7.62 -8.77
C MET A 116 0.34 7.42 -9.91
N GLU A 117 0.13 8.07 -11.05
CA GLU A 117 1.07 8.06 -12.18
C GLU A 117 2.43 8.68 -11.79
N LEU A 118 2.40 9.82 -11.07
CA LEU A 118 3.62 10.44 -10.55
C LEU A 118 4.42 9.50 -9.65
N LEU A 119 3.73 8.77 -8.76
CA LEU A 119 4.38 7.81 -7.86
C LEU A 119 4.89 6.57 -8.61
N ASP A 120 4.13 6.06 -9.59
CA ASP A 120 4.60 4.95 -10.44
C ASP A 120 5.91 5.31 -11.15
N HIS A 121 5.96 6.49 -11.77
CA HIS A 121 7.17 7.02 -12.41
C HIS A 121 8.31 7.27 -11.41
N ALA A 122 8.00 7.68 -10.18
CA ALA A 122 9.01 7.88 -9.14
C ALA A 122 9.63 6.53 -8.72
N ASN A 123 8.79 5.53 -8.45
CA ASN A 123 9.23 4.21 -8.02
C ASN A 123 9.98 3.47 -9.13
N THR A 124 9.43 3.42 -10.34
CA THR A 124 10.06 2.72 -11.46
C THR A 124 11.36 3.40 -11.90
N GLY A 125 11.40 4.72 -11.84
CA GLY A 125 12.62 5.50 -12.11
C GLY A 125 13.73 5.31 -11.08
N ALA A 126 13.38 5.07 -9.81
CA ALA A 126 14.35 4.88 -8.73
C ALA A 126 14.76 3.41 -8.54
N PHE A 127 13.83 2.47 -8.73
CA PHE A 127 14.03 1.06 -8.33
C PHE A 127 13.92 0.08 -9.50
N GLY A 128 13.67 0.57 -10.72
CA GLY A 128 13.46 -0.24 -11.93
C GLY A 128 12.03 -0.73 -12.09
N GLU A 129 11.71 -1.28 -13.25
CA GLU A 129 10.39 -1.86 -13.52
C GLU A 129 10.23 -3.16 -12.70
N PRO A 130 9.12 -3.32 -11.96
CA PRO A 130 8.90 -4.53 -11.18
C PRO A 130 8.79 -5.78 -12.05
N GLU A 131 9.43 -6.84 -11.59
CA GLU A 131 9.44 -8.15 -12.24
C GLU A 131 8.71 -9.20 -11.39
N PRO A 132 7.96 -10.14 -11.99
CA PRO A 132 7.36 -11.26 -11.27
C PRO A 132 8.43 -12.02 -10.47
N THR A 133 8.24 -12.06 -9.15
CA THR A 133 9.22 -12.63 -8.22
C THR A 133 8.52 -13.52 -7.19
N GLU A 134 9.04 -14.73 -7.01
CA GLU A 134 8.65 -15.58 -5.89
C GLU A 134 9.41 -15.16 -4.64
N VAL A 135 8.67 -15.04 -3.53
CA VAL A 135 9.16 -14.55 -2.23
C VAL A 135 8.92 -15.61 -1.17
N PRO A 136 9.98 -16.13 -0.54
CA PRO A 136 9.84 -17.13 0.53
C PRO A 136 9.24 -16.52 1.80
N LEU A 137 8.50 -17.35 2.52
CA LEU A 137 7.98 -17.09 3.86
C LEU A 137 8.80 -17.83 4.94
N THR A 138 9.99 -18.28 4.56
CA THR A 138 10.98 -18.85 5.47
C THR A 138 11.90 -17.76 5.98
N ILE A 139 11.99 -17.65 7.29
CA ILE A 139 12.94 -16.78 7.99
C ILE A 139 14.18 -17.61 8.28
N GLU A 140 15.30 -17.26 7.64
CA GLU A 140 16.57 -17.92 7.87
C GLU A 140 17.07 -17.69 9.31
N LYS A 141 17.75 -18.65 9.88
CA LYS A 141 18.38 -18.53 11.21
C LYS A 141 19.32 -17.34 11.30
N GLY A 142 19.45 -16.75 12.48
CA GLY A 142 20.34 -15.62 12.75
C GLY A 142 19.65 -14.27 12.76
N PRO A 143 20.39 -13.18 12.95
CA PRO A 143 19.86 -11.84 13.13
C PRO A 143 19.06 -11.39 11.91
N PHE A 144 17.88 -10.78 12.16
CA PHE A 144 17.08 -10.20 11.09
C PHE A 144 16.31 -8.97 11.56
N ILE A 145 15.79 -8.22 10.60
CA ILE A 145 14.94 -7.05 10.79
C ILE A 145 13.65 -7.27 10.00
N VAL A 146 12.50 -6.96 10.58
CA VAL A 146 11.22 -6.87 9.86
C VAL A 146 10.93 -5.41 9.57
N ILE A 147 10.73 -5.07 8.29
CA ILE A 147 10.33 -3.73 7.86
C ILE A 147 8.89 -3.77 7.35
N SER A 148 8.04 -2.89 7.89
CA SER A 148 6.61 -2.82 7.60
C SER A 148 6.20 -1.43 7.13
N GLY A 149 5.21 -1.35 6.27
CA GLY A 149 4.69 -0.10 5.72
C GLY A 149 4.66 -0.10 4.20
N HIS A 150 5.05 1.02 3.57
CA HIS A 150 4.95 1.21 2.12
C HIS A 150 6.19 1.89 1.51
N ASP A 151 7.13 2.39 2.33
CA ASP A 151 8.21 3.25 1.88
C ASP A 151 9.38 2.45 1.30
N LEU A 152 9.56 2.54 -0.02
CA LEU A 152 10.67 1.88 -0.72
C LEU A 152 12.00 2.60 -0.51
N TYR A 153 11.98 3.93 -0.30
CA TYR A 153 13.19 4.70 -0.05
C TYR A 153 13.79 4.35 1.32
N ASP A 154 12.98 4.34 2.38
CA ASP A 154 13.43 3.91 3.70
C ASP A 154 13.91 2.45 3.68
N THR A 155 13.24 1.59 2.91
CA THR A 155 13.68 0.21 2.69
C THR A 155 15.07 0.15 2.06
N GLN A 156 15.32 0.95 1.00
CA GLN A 156 16.64 1.02 0.37
C GLN A 156 17.72 1.52 1.34
N GLN A 157 17.42 2.55 2.13
CA GLN A 157 18.36 3.11 3.11
C GLN A 157 18.70 2.08 4.20
N LEU A 158 17.72 1.33 4.69
CA LEU A 158 17.95 0.23 5.64
C LEU A 158 18.82 -0.86 5.02
N LEU A 159 18.50 -1.30 3.80
CA LEU A 159 19.27 -2.32 3.10
C LEU A 159 20.72 -1.90 2.88
N ALA A 160 20.97 -0.65 2.49
CA ALA A 160 22.32 -0.12 2.33
C ALA A 160 23.10 -0.13 3.66
N GLN A 161 22.46 0.18 4.78
CA GLN A 161 23.10 0.21 6.09
C GLN A 161 23.28 -1.18 6.72
N THR A 162 22.53 -2.18 6.30
CA THR A 162 22.62 -3.57 6.79
C THR A 162 23.52 -4.45 5.93
N GLU A 163 23.96 -3.96 4.77
CA GLU A 163 24.82 -4.71 3.85
C GLU A 163 26.14 -5.14 4.53
N GLY A 164 26.45 -6.43 4.41
CA GLY A 164 27.67 -7.01 4.99
C GLY A 164 27.68 -7.18 6.52
N LYS A 165 26.56 -6.88 7.22
CA LYS A 165 26.49 -6.97 8.69
C LYS A 165 25.98 -8.31 9.22
N GLY A 166 25.72 -9.29 8.35
CA GLY A 166 25.19 -10.59 8.76
C GLY A 166 23.74 -10.53 9.24
N ILE A 167 22.98 -9.53 8.80
CA ILE A 167 21.59 -9.31 9.15
C ILE A 167 20.74 -9.49 7.90
N ASN A 168 19.70 -10.34 7.98
CA ASN A 168 18.71 -10.48 6.93
C ASN A 168 17.55 -9.48 7.12
N VAL A 169 16.95 -9.04 6.04
CA VAL A 169 15.79 -8.14 6.06
C VAL A 169 14.59 -8.85 5.45
N TYR A 170 13.46 -8.76 6.14
CA TYR A 170 12.18 -9.32 5.72
C TYR A 170 11.15 -8.21 5.64
N THR A 171 10.39 -8.20 4.54
CA THR A 171 9.26 -7.28 4.42
C THR A 171 8.05 -7.81 5.19
N HIS A 172 7.14 -6.91 5.56
CA HIS A 172 5.85 -7.25 6.13
C HIS A 172 4.75 -6.43 5.47
N SER A 173 3.59 -7.04 5.28
CA SER A 173 2.40 -6.36 4.75
C SER A 173 2.64 -5.70 3.38
N GLU A 174 2.31 -4.43 3.23
CA GLU A 174 2.38 -3.73 1.94
C GLU A 174 3.81 -3.47 1.41
N LEU A 175 4.85 -3.86 2.15
CA LEU A 175 6.22 -3.88 1.62
C LEU A 175 6.60 -5.16 0.87
N LEU A 176 5.78 -6.21 0.88
CA LEU A 176 6.01 -7.41 0.06
C LEU A 176 6.42 -7.09 -1.40
N PRO A 177 5.79 -6.13 -2.08
CA PRO A 177 6.14 -5.78 -3.45
C PRO A 177 7.54 -5.20 -3.66
N ALA A 178 8.26 -4.79 -2.62
CA ALA A 178 9.67 -4.37 -2.72
C ALA A 178 10.55 -5.46 -3.38
N HIS A 179 10.18 -6.72 -3.19
CA HIS A 179 10.87 -7.86 -3.83
C HIS A 179 10.73 -7.92 -5.35
N GLY A 180 9.76 -7.22 -5.94
CA GLY A 180 9.62 -7.11 -7.39
C GLY A 180 10.56 -6.10 -8.02
N TYR A 181 11.11 -5.15 -7.28
CA TYR A 181 11.96 -4.10 -7.81
C TYR A 181 13.42 -4.56 -7.93
N PRO A 182 14.02 -4.52 -9.16
CA PRO A 182 15.38 -5.01 -9.41
C PRO A 182 16.44 -4.34 -8.55
N GLU A 183 16.37 -3.00 -8.39
CA GLU A 183 17.34 -2.21 -7.62
C GLU A 183 17.27 -2.47 -6.11
N LEU A 184 16.25 -3.17 -5.64
CA LEU A 184 16.17 -3.65 -4.26
C LEU A 184 16.54 -5.13 -4.18
N LYS A 185 15.82 -6.00 -4.88
CA LYS A 185 15.96 -7.46 -4.73
C LYS A 185 17.24 -8.02 -5.33
N LYS A 186 17.64 -7.54 -6.53
CA LYS A 186 18.85 -8.05 -7.20
C LYS A 186 20.12 -7.47 -6.58
N ARG A 187 20.05 -6.21 -6.12
CA ARG A 187 21.20 -5.52 -5.51
C ARG A 187 21.51 -6.02 -4.09
N TYR A 188 20.48 -6.23 -3.28
CA TYR A 188 20.64 -6.56 -1.86
C TYR A 188 20.22 -8.01 -1.60
N SER A 189 21.19 -8.93 -1.64
CA SER A 189 20.96 -10.36 -1.46
C SER A 189 20.42 -10.76 -0.07
N HIS A 190 20.56 -9.88 0.91
CA HIS A 190 20.04 -10.05 2.27
C HIS A 190 18.58 -9.54 2.43
N LEU A 191 17.95 -8.98 1.40
CA LEU A 191 16.50 -8.87 1.32
C LEU A 191 15.91 -10.24 1.00
N LYS A 192 15.61 -11.04 2.03
CA LYS A 192 15.37 -12.48 1.88
C LYS A 192 13.94 -12.84 1.49
N GLY A 193 12.98 -12.44 2.28
CA GLY A 193 11.62 -12.87 2.14
C GLY A 193 10.61 -11.96 2.80
N ASN A 194 9.40 -12.47 3.00
CA ASN A 194 8.33 -11.76 3.68
C ASN A 194 7.98 -12.43 5.00
N PHE A 195 7.84 -11.65 6.05
CA PHE A 195 7.43 -12.09 7.38
C PHE A 195 5.91 -11.93 7.52
N GLY A 196 5.21 -13.01 7.81
CA GLY A 196 3.78 -12.95 8.08
C GLY A 196 2.92 -12.51 6.89
N THR A 197 1.82 -11.85 7.19
CA THR A 197 0.75 -11.54 6.24
C THR A 197 0.40 -10.04 6.23
N ALA A 198 -0.89 -9.69 6.31
CA ALA A 198 -1.36 -8.32 6.28
C ALA A 198 -1.31 -7.65 7.67
N TRP A 199 -1.30 -6.32 7.68
CA TRP A 199 -1.19 -5.47 8.88
C TRP A 199 -2.14 -5.85 10.02
N GLN A 200 -3.32 -6.34 9.74
CA GLN A 200 -4.31 -6.72 10.75
C GLN A 200 -3.90 -7.90 11.62
N ASN A 201 -2.94 -8.68 11.19
CA ASN A 201 -2.44 -9.86 11.92
C ASN A 201 -1.18 -9.58 12.74
N GLN A 202 -0.59 -8.38 12.63
CA GLN A 202 0.70 -8.04 13.23
C GLN A 202 0.76 -8.31 14.74
N GLN A 203 -0.33 -8.13 15.49
CA GLN A 203 -0.34 -8.36 16.94
C GLN A 203 -0.13 -9.83 17.34
N SER A 204 -0.50 -10.77 16.47
CA SER A 204 -0.23 -12.19 16.66
C SER A 204 1.06 -12.64 15.96
N GLU A 205 1.36 -12.04 14.80
CA GLU A 205 2.55 -12.40 14.03
C GLU A 205 3.85 -11.91 14.68
N PHE A 206 3.79 -10.79 15.39
CA PHE A 206 4.96 -10.22 16.09
C PHE A 206 5.10 -10.67 17.55
N GLU A 207 4.20 -11.53 18.04
CA GLU A 207 4.29 -12.05 19.40
C GLU A 207 5.63 -12.77 19.61
N ASP A 208 6.39 -12.31 20.62
CA ASP A 208 7.72 -12.84 20.99
C ASP A 208 8.75 -12.95 19.85
N ILE A 209 8.58 -12.17 18.77
CA ILE A 209 9.53 -12.15 17.64
C ILE A 209 10.95 -11.80 18.11
N PRO A 210 11.99 -12.61 17.76
CA PRO A 210 13.37 -12.33 18.17
C PRO A 210 14.07 -11.35 17.23
N ALA A 211 13.39 -10.28 16.83
CA ALA A 211 13.90 -9.29 15.88
C ALA A 211 13.26 -7.92 16.08
N PRO A 212 13.93 -6.81 15.76
CA PRO A 212 13.30 -5.51 15.71
C PRO A 212 12.34 -5.37 14.52
N ILE A 213 11.32 -4.53 14.71
CA ILE A 213 10.31 -4.21 13.74
C ILE A 213 10.39 -2.72 13.46
N LEU A 214 10.63 -2.35 12.19
CA LEU A 214 10.67 -0.97 11.73
C LEU A 214 9.39 -0.64 10.95
N PHE A 215 8.59 0.28 11.46
CA PHE A 215 7.44 0.83 10.75
C PHE A 215 7.84 2.10 10.00
N THR A 216 7.63 2.11 8.69
CA THR A 216 8.00 3.23 7.82
C THR A 216 6.84 4.15 7.48
N THR A 217 5.61 3.61 7.49
CA THR A 217 4.40 4.36 7.18
C THR A 217 3.19 3.83 7.96
N ASN A 218 1.99 3.98 7.42
CA ASN A 218 0.74 3.56 8.05
C ASN A 218 0.66 2.05 8.31
N CYS A 219 -0.41 1.70 8.99
CA CYS A 219 -0.82 0.36 9.43
C CYS A 219 -0.14 -0.12 10.71
N ILE A 220 0.47 0.74 11.54
CA ILE A 220 0.83 0.37 12.90
C ILE A 220 -0.44 0.16 13.73
N MET A 221 -0.50 -0.91 14.51
CA MET A 221 -1.59 -1.17 15.47
C MET A 221 -1.11 -0.88 16.89
N PRO A 222 -2.03 -0.75 17.87
CA PRO A 222 -1.66 -0.71 19.27
C PRO A 222 -0.72 -1.85 19.62
N LEU A 223 0.43 -1.51 20.20
CA LEU A 223 1.51 -2.46 20.46
C LEU A 223 1.16 -3.36 21.64
N ARG A 224 1.61 -4.62 21.57
CA ARG A 224 1.52 -5.56 22.70
C ARG A 224 2.83 -5.62 23.48
N PRO A 225 2.79 -5.85 24.80
CA PRO A 225 4.00 -5.93 25.63
C PRO A 225 5.03 -6.95 25.14
N SER A 226 4.58 -8.04 24.49
CA SER A 226 5.44 -9.11 24.00
C SER A 226 6.44 -8.68 22.91
N TYR A 227 6.23 -7.52 22.24
CA TYR A 227 7.14 -7.03 21.20
C TYR A 227 7.35 -5.51 21.20
N ALA A 228 6.70 -4.76 22.08
CA ALA A 228 6.74 -3.29 22.06
C ALA A 228 8.17 -2.72 22.23
N ASP A 229 9.03 -3.40 22.99
CA ASP A 229 10.44 -3.03 23.22
C ASP A 229 11.36 -3.20 22.01
N ARG A 230 10.84 -3.76 20.91
CA ARG A 230 11.55 -4.06 19.66
C ARG A 230 11.05 -3.24 18.49
N VAL A 231 10.09 -2.36 18.73
CA VAL A 231 9.46 -1.55 17.67
C VAL A 231 10.23 -0.24 17.52
N PHE A 232 10.41 0.14 16.27
CA PHE A 232 10.96 1.43 15.85
C PHE A 232 10.03 2.04 14.79
N THR A 233 9.99 3.35 14.72
CA THR A 233 9.22 4.09 13.71
C THR A 233 10.13 5.05 12.94
N THR A 234 9.74 5.42 11.73
CA THR A 234 10.40 6.45 10.94
C THR A 234 9.41 7.19 10.07
N SER A 235 9.85 8.25 9.38
CA SER A 235 9.04 9.03 8.45
C SER A 235 7.82 9.67 9.15
N VAL A 236 6.62 9.40 8.69
CA VAL A 236 5.36 9.99 9.22
C VAL A 236 4.71 9.16 10.32
N VAL A 237 5.17 7.90 10.49
CA VAL A 237 4.60 7.02 11.51
C VAL A 237 5.25 7.28 12.86
N SER A 238 4.43 7.38 13.90
CA SER A 238 4.91 7.55 15.27
C SER A 238 3.94 6.89 16.25
N TYR A 239 4.49 6.44 17.37
CA TYR A 239 3.72 5.82 18.44
C TYR A 239 4.30 6.21 19.80
N PRO A 240 3.48 6.52 20.82
CA PRO A 240 3.96 6.96 22.13
C PRO A 240 4.95 5.97 22.74
N GLY A 241 6.10 6.51 23.19
CA GLY A 241 7.14 5.71 23.84
C GLY A 241 7.98 4.82 22.94
N VAL A 242 7.76 4.85 21.63
CA VAL A 242 8.53 4.09 20.63
C VAL A 242 9.68 4.96 20.08
N PRO A 243 10.92 4.45 20.00
CA PRO A 243 12.02 5.16 19.35
C PRO A 243 11.69 5.51 17.90
N HIS A 244 11.85 6.79 17.56
CA HIS A 244 11.63 7.31 16.22
C HIS A 244 12.95 7.61 15.53
N ILE A 245 13.16 7.06 14.33
CA ILE A 245 14.32 7.36 13.48
C ILE A 245 14.02 8.64 12.71
N GLY A 246 14.88 9.61 12.84
CA GLY A 246 14.72 10.94 12.26
C GLY A 246 14.90 11.02 10.74
N GLU A 247 14.91 12.26 10.23
CA GLU A 247 15.06 12.53 8.80
C GLU A 247 16.44 12.13 8.25
N ASP A 248 17.46 11.98 9.13
CA ASP A 248 18.80 11.48 8.83
C ASP A 248 18.84 9.98 8.48
N ARG A 249 17.76 9.26 8.82
CA ARG A 249 17.61 7.82 8.57
C ARG A 249 18.79 6.99 9.10
N ASP A 250 19.30 7.34 10.28
CA ASP A 250 20.30 6.51 10.97
C ASP A 250 19.63 5.29 11.61
N PHE A 251 19.67 4.15 10.91
CA PHE A 251 19.11 2.89 11.38
C PHE A 251 20.04 2.10 12.33
N THR A 252 21.15 2.72 12.79
CA THR A 252 22.06 2.09 13.76
C THR A 252 21.34 1.52 15.01
N PRO A 253 20.34 2.18 15.60
CA PRO A 253 19.61 1.61 16.75
C PRO A 253 18.87 0.30 16.39
N VAL A 254 18.24 0.24 15.21
CA VAL A 254 17.54 -0.96 14.71
C VAL A 254 18.50 -2.11 14.46
N ILE A 255 19.64 -1.79 13.81
CA ILE A 255 20.71 -2.74 13.50
C ILE A 255 21.29 -3.33 14.79
N ARG A 256 21.58 -2.49 15.78
CA ARG A 256 22.07 -2.93 17.09
C ARG A 256 21.09 -3.86 17.78
N LYS A 257 19.80 -3.52 17.75
CA LYS A 257 18.74 -4.34 18.34
C LYS A 257 18.61 -5.71 17.66
N ALA A 258 18.79 -5.77 16.33
CA ALA A 258 18.80 -7.03 15.60
C ALA A 258 19.95 -7.95 16.01
N LEU A 259 21.15 -7.40 16.16
CA LEU A 259 22.33 -8.15 16.61
C LEU A 259 22.20 -8.60 18.09
N GLU A 260 21.60 -7.78 18.95
CA GLU A 260 21.33 -8.09 20.35
C GLU A 260 20.34 -9.27 20.49
N LEU A 261 19.26 -9.26 19.71
CA LEU A 261 18.21 -10.29 19.76
C LEU A 261 18.65 -11.62 19.11
N GLY A 262 19.55 -11.57 18.12
CA GLY A 262 20.19 -12.74 17.52
C GLY A 262 19.31 -13.54 16.55
N GLY A 263 18.03 -13.28 16.46
CA GLY A 263 17.10 -13.94 15.55
C GLY A 263 16.70 -15.36 15.95
N TYR A 264 16.10 -16.10 15.04
CA TYR A 264 15.73 -17.50 15.28
C TYR A 264 16.96 -18.41 15.27
N PRO A 265 17.00 -19.46 16.11
CA PRO A 265 18.11 -20.41 16.17
C PRO A 265 18.17 -21.38 14.99
N GLU A 266 17.05 -21.52 14.28
CA GLU A 266 16.90 -22.36 13.09
C GLU A 266 15.96 -21.69 12.07
N ASP A 267 15.97 -22.18 10.82
CA ASP A 267 15.09 -21.69 9.80
C ASP A 267 13.61 -21.91 10.18
N THR A 268 12.84 -20.85 10.19
CA THR A 268 11.46 -20.84 10.68
C THR A 268 10.49 -20.42 9.57
N ILE A 269 9.47 -21.20 9.33
CA ILE A 269 8.43 -20.87 8.33
C ILE A 269 7.29 -20.13 9.05
N ILE A 270 6.98 -18.93 8.55
CA ILE A 270 5.78 -18.17 8.93
C ILE A 270 4.77 -18.29 7.77
N PRO A 271 3.85 -19.25 7.82
CA PRO A 271 3.02 -19.60 6.67
C PRO A 271 2.07 -18.48 6.29
N GLY A 272 1.73 -18.40 5.01
CA GLY A 272 0.67 -17.53 4.51
C GLY A 272 -0.71 -17.90 5.07
N MET A 273 -1.71 -17.07 4.82
CA MET A 273 -3.07 -17.25 5.38
C MET A 273 -3.75 -18.56 4.97
N ASN A 274 -3.32 -19.19 3.88
CA ASN A 274 -3.82 -20.48 3.40
C ASN A 274 -2.80 -21.61 3.56
N GLY A 275 -1.73 -21.39 4.34
CA GLY A 275 -0.69 -22.39 4.62
C GLY A 275 0.43 -22.46 3.59
N GLY A 276 0.48 -21.54 2.62
CA GLY A 276 1.56 -21.46 1.64
C GLY A 276 2.90 -21.10 2.27
N LYS A 277 4.00 -21.55 1.66
CA LYS A 277 5.38 -21.28 2.10
C LYS A 277 6.08 -20.23 1.24
N THR A 278 5.47 -19.87 0.12
CA THR A 278 5.93 -18.82 -0.78
C THR A 278 4.75 -17.97 -1.24
N VAL A 279 5.03 -16.75 -1.63
CA VAL A 279 4.08 -15.85 -2.29
C VAL A 279 4.76 -15.25 -3.51
N THR A 280 4.00 -14.72 -4.46
CA THR A 280 4.57 -13.99 -5.60
C THR A 280 4.14 -12.54 -5.57
N THR A 281 4.96 -11.68 -6.16
CA THR A 281 4.72 -10.25 -6.35
C THR A 281 5.31 -9.78 -7.68
N GLY A 282 5.23 -8.48 -7.98
CA GLY A 282 5.92 -7.88 -9.12
C GLY A 282 5.15 -7.88 -10.44
N PHE A 283 3.88 -8.31 -10.46
CA PHE A 283 3.02 -8.18 -11.64
C PHE A 283 2.55 -6.73 -11.79
N ALA A 284 3.47 -5.86 -12.18
CA ALA A 284 3.18 -4.46 -12.49
C ALA A 284 2.76 -4.28 -13.96
N ARG A 285 2.55 -3.03 -14.37
CA ARG A 285 2.13 -2.66 -15.71
C ARG A 285 3.03 -3.27 -16.80
N SER A 286 4.34 -3.14 -16.68
CA SER A 286 5.32 -3.66 -17.63
C SER A 286 5.21 -5.19 -17.79
N ALA A 287 5.12 -5.92 -16.69
CA ALA A 287 4.98 -7.38 -16.70
C ALA A 287 3.68 -7.84 -17.37
N VAL A 288 2.57 -7.13 -17.15
CA VAL A 288 1.28 -7.47 -17.80
C VAL A 288 1.30 -7.09 -19.28
N LEU A 289 1.88 -5.94 -19.64
CA LEU A 289 1.98 -5.48 -21.03
C LEU A 289 2.90 -6.37 -21.87
N SER A 290 3.95 -6.98 -21.30
CA SER A 290 4.81 -7.92 -22.02
C SER A 290 4.06 -9.16 -22.50
N HIS A 291 2.96 -9.54 -21.84
CA HIS A 291 2.07 -10.64 -22.23
C HIS A 291 0.78 -10.18 -22.90
N ALA A 292 0.68 -8.90 -23.31
CA ALA A 292 -0.56 -8.34 -23.86
C ALA A 292 -1.11 -9.13 -25.07
N ASN A 293 -0.23 -9.52 -25.98
CA ASN A 293 -0.63 -10.29 -27.18
C ASN A 293 -1.22 -11.66 -26.81
N GLU A 294 -0.62 -12.36 -25.86
CA GLU A 294 -1.09 -13.66 -25.36
C GLU A 294 -2.42 -13.52 -24.64
N ILE A 295 -2.56 -12.50 -23.79
CA ILE A 295 -3.80 -12.20 -23.07
C ILE A 295 -4.93 -11.88 -24.08
N VAL A 296 -4.65 -11.02 -25.07
CA VAL A 296 -5.63 -10.67 -26.11
C VAL A 296 -6.03 -11.89 -26.93
N ALA A 297 -5.08 -12.76 -27.30
CA ALA A 297 -5.36 -14.00 -28.01
C ALA A 297 -6.25 -14.95 -27.18
N ALA A 298 -5.92 -15.12 -25.87
CA ALA A 298 -6.69 -15.96 -24.96
C ALA A 298 -8.13 -15.41 -24.73
N VAL A 299 -8.31 -14.09 -24.71
CA VAL A 299 -9.66 -13.49 -24.67
C VAL A 299 -10.42 -13.72 -25.96
N LYS A 300 -9.79 -13.51 -27.12
CA LYS A 300 -10.43 -13.72 -28.42
C LYS A 300 -10.82 -15.18 -28.68
N SER A 301 -10.01 -16.12 -28.20
CA SER A 301 -10.31 -17.58 -28.29
C SER A 301 -11.31 -18.07 -27.26
N GLY A 302 -11.69 -17.25 -26.28
CA GLY A 302 -12.59 -17.62 -25.20
C GLY A 302 -11.95 -18.43 -24.07
N GLN A 303 -10.60 -18.57 -24.07
CA GLN A 303 -9.85 -19.18 -22.97
C GLN A 303 -9.91 -18.32 -21.71
N ILE A 304 -9.98 -16.99 -21.86
CA ILE A 304 -10.25 -16.05 -20.77
C ILE A 304 -11.61 -15.40 -21.02
N ARG A 305 -12.56 -15.60 -20.10
CA ARG A 305 -13.90 -15.03 -20.18
C ARG A 305 -14.12 -13.86 -19.22
N HIS A 306 -13.44 -13.85 -18.08
CA HIS A 306 -13.61 -12.81 -17.07
C HIS A 306 -12.29 -12.44 -16.42
N PHE A 307 -12.19 -11.15 -16.07
CA PHE A 307 -11.18 -10.61 -15.16
C PHE A 307 -11.88 -10.14 -13.90
N PHE A 308 -11.36 -10.56 -12.75
CA PHE A 308 -11.80 -10.08 -11.45
C PHE A 308 -10.69 -9.26 -10.80
N LEU A 309 -11.01 -8.08 -10.33
CA LEU A 309 -10.13 -7.31 -9.46
C LEU A 309 -10.58 -7.51 -8.02
N VAL A 310 -9.74 -8.18 -7.24
CA VAL A 310 -9.96 -8.43 -5.82
C VAL A 310 -8.91 -7.69 -5.02
N GLY A 311 -9.30 -6.63 -4.34
CA GLY A 311 -8.35 -5.77 -3.63
C GLY A 311 -9.00 -5.00 -2.48
N GLY A 312 -8.21 -4.15 -1.84
CA GLY A 312 -8.62 -3.32 -0.71
C GLY A 312 -8.11 -3.83 0.64
N CYS A 313 -8.58 -3.23 1.72
CA CYS A 313 -8.04 -3.44 3.06
C CYS A 313 -8.66 -4.62 3.82
N ASP A 314 -9.81 -5.11 3.45
CA ASP A 314 -10.60 -6.25 3.96
C ASP A 314 -10.84 -6.30 5.50
N GLY A 315 -10.21 -5.44 6.30
CA GLY A 315 -10.42 -5.34 7.75
C GLY A 315 -9.90 -6.54 8.56
N THR A 316 -10.12 -6.49 9.89
CA THR A 316 -9.43 -7.32 10.88
C THR A 316 -10.15 -8.62 11.26
N ARG A 317 -11.39 -8.85 10.84
CA ARG A 317 -12.17 -10.00 11.33
C ARG A 317 -11.68 -11.31 10.73
N PRO A 318 -11.27 -12.31 11.53
CA PRO A 318 -10.81 -13.63 11.06
C PRO A 318 -11.85 -14.38 10.23
N THR A 319 -13.15 -14.09 10.46
CA THR A 319 -14.27 -14.73 9.76
C THR A 319 -14.49 -14.20 8.34
N ARG A 320 -13.78 -13.18 7.92
CA ARG A 320 -13.89 -12.64 6.55
C ARG A 320 -13.17 -13.51 5.54
N ARG A 321 -13.82 -14.58 5.11
CA ARG A 321 -13.30 -15.53 4.11
C ARG A 321 -13.93 -15.36 2.72
N TYR A 322 -14.79 -14.38 2.53
CA TYR A 322 -15.54 -14.19 1.28
C TYR A 322 -14.62 -14.18 0.05
N TYR A 323 -13.55 -13.40 0.07
CA TYR A 323 -12.65 -13.30 -1.10
C TYR A 323 -11.77 -14.52 -1.31
N THR A 324 -11.39 -15.24 -0.25
CA THR A 324 -10.71 -16.53 -0.35
C THR A 324 -11.62 -17.58 -1.00
N GLU A 325 -12.88 -17.67 -0.55
CA GLU A 325 -13.88 -18.58 -1.12
C GLU A 325 -14.24 -18.17 -2.55
N PHE A 326 -14.45 -16.88 -2.80
CA PHE A 326 -14.67 -16.34 -4.13
C PHE A 326 -13.57 -16.76 -5.10
N ALA A 327 -12.29 -16.57 -4.73
CA ALA A 327 -11.16 -16.92 -5.58
C ALA A 327 -11.09 -18.43 -5.87
N ARG A 328 -11.38 -19.28 -4.87
CA ARG A 328 -11.42 -20.74 -5.03
C ARG A 328 -12.55 -21.21 -5.94
N LEU A 329 -13.68 -20.50 -5.92
CA LEU A 329 -14.88 -20.83 -6.70
C LEU A 329 -14.91 -20.20 -8.09
N THR A 330 -13.93 -19.33 -8.44
CA THR A 330 -13.87 -18.76 -9.79
C THR A 330 -13.64 -19.84 -10.84
N PRO A 331 -14.36 -19.79 -11.97
CA PRO A 331 -14.13 -20.72 -13.07
C PRO A 331 -12.68 -20.70 -13.57
N PRO A 332 -12.18 -21.81 -14.12
CA PRO A 332 -10.78 -21.91 -14.56
C PRO A 332 -10.43 -20.98 -15.73
N ASP A 333 -11.43 -20.51 -16.49
CA ASP A 333 -11.30 -19.55 -17.58
C ASP A 333 -11.34 -18.08 -17.11
N THR A 334 -10.94 -17.83 -15.87
CA THR A 334 -10.92 -16.48 -15.28
C THR A 334 -9.54 -16.10 -14.76
N VAL A 335 -9.23 -14.81 -14.82
CA VAL A 335 -8.00 -14.22 -14.26
C VAL A 335 -8.38 -13.31 -13.08
N ILE A 336 -7.65 -13.44 -11.97
CA ILE A 336 -7.82 -12.61 -10.77
C ILE A 336 -6.62 -11.69 -10.64
N LEU A 337 -6.89 -10.38 -10.62
CA LEU A 337 -5.90 -9.37 -10.25
C LEU A 337 -6.08 -9.02 -8.78
N THR A 338 -4.99 -8.98 -8.02
CA THR A 338 -5.02 -8.61 -6.60
C THR A 338 -4.17 -7.41 -6.32
N LEU A 339 -4.61 -6.60 -5.36
CA LEU A 339 -3.91 -5.41 -4.91
C LEU A 339 -4.23 -5.08 -3.44
N ALA A 340 -3.39 -4.26 -2.82
CA ALA A 340 -3.47 -3.84 -1.43
C ALA A 340 -3.49 -5.04 -0.44
N CYS A 341 -3.81 -4.81 0.83
CA CYS A 341 -3.77 -5.84 1.87
C CYS A 341 -4.72 -7.03 1.64
N GLY A 342 -5.78 -6.84 0.85
CA GLY A 342 -6.71 -7.92 0.46
C GLY A 342 -6.03 -9.05 -0.30
N LYS A 343 -4.88 -8.81 -0.96
CA LYS A 343 -4.10 -9.85 -1.64
C LYS A 343 -3.69 -10.98 -0.70
N PHE A 344 -3.41 -10.70 0.57
CA PHE A 344 -2.99 -11.72 1.54
C PHE A 344 -4.06 -12.77 1.84
N ARG A 345 -5.34 -12.51 1.50
CA ARG A 345 -6.41 -13.50 1.59
C ARG A 345 -6.28 -14.63 0.57
N LEU A 346 -5.50 -14.42 -0.49
CA LEU A 346 -5.46 -15.36 -1.62
C LEU A 346 -4.09 -15.46 -2.33
N ASN A 347 -3.08 -14.70 -1.93
CA ASN A 347 -1.80 -14.69 -2.65
C ASN A 347 -0.96 -15.97 -2.48
N ASP A 348 -1.29 -16.84 -1.54
CA ASP A 348 -0.71 -18.16 -1.34
C ASP A 348 -1.63 -19.31 -1.80
N LEU A 349 -2.76 -19.00 -2.50
CA LEU A 349 -3.62 -20.01 -3.09
C LEU A 349 -3.02 -20.55 -4.41
N PRO A 350 -3.00 -21.88 -4.62
CA PRO A 350 -2.54 -22.49 -5.87
C PRO A 350 -3.65 -22.45 -6.94
N LEU A 351 -3.87 -21.30 -7.57
CA LEU A 351 -4.92 -21.13 -8.59
C LEU A 351 -4.52 -21.64 -9.98
N GLY A 352 -3.24 -21.95 -10.23
CA GLY A 352 -2.73 -22.47 -11.48
C GLY A 352 -2.73 -21.47 -12.64
N THR A 353 -2.75 -21.98 -13.85
CA THR A 353 -2.76 -21.22 -15.10
C THR A 353 -4.14 -21.30 -15.80
N VAL A 354 -4.38 -20.38 -16.72
CA VAL A 354 -5.53 -20.42 -17.62
C VAL A 354 -5.40 -21.64 -18.53
N PRO A 355 -6.44 -22.51 -18.65
CA PRO A 355 -6.36 -23.74 -19.41
C PRO A 355 -5.88 -23.54 -20.85
N GLY A 356 -4.86 -24.32 -21.26
CA GLY A 356 -4.26 -24.23 -22.59
C GLY A 356 -3.36 -23.02 -22.82
N THR A 357 -2.91 -22.36 -21.74
CA THR A 357 -1.95 -21.26 -21.78
C THR A 357 -0.96 -21.36 -20.61
N ASP A 358 0.15 -20.62 -20.68
CA ASP A 358 1.09 -20.44 -19.56
C ASP A 358 0.73 -19.21 -18.69
N LEU A 359 -0.38 -18.52 -18.99
CA LEU A 359 -0.80 -17.34 -18.28
C LEU A 359 -1.30 -17.69 -16.85
N PRO A 360 -0.72 -17.12 -15.79
CA PRO A 360 -1.19 -17.39 -14.44
C PRO A 360 -2.61 -16.83 -14.24
N ARG A 361 -3.44 -17.60 -13.56
CA ARG A 361 -4.80 -17.15 -13.20
C ARG A 361 -4.81 -16.08 -12.11
N HIS A 362 -3.71 -15.90 -11.42
CA HIS A 362 -3.59 -14.95 -10.33
C HIS A 362 -2.43 -13.99 -10.57
N LEU A 363 -2.74 -12.74 -10.90
CA LEU A 363 -1.78 -11.66 -11.07
C LEU A 363 -1.72 -10.82 -9.79
N ARG A 364 -0.60 -10.93 -9.08
CA ARG A 364 -0.36 -10.26 -7.81
C ARG A 364 0.33 -8.93 -8.06
N CYS A 365 -0.48 -7.90 -8.28
CA CYS A 365 0.00 -6.56 -8.61
C CYS A 365 0.79 -5.95 -7.44
N GLY A 366 1.80 -5.18 -7.76
CA GLY A 366 2.84 -4.64 -6.90
C GLY A 366 2.42 -3.64 -5.82
N PRO A 367 3.33 -2.83 -5.26
CA PRO A 367 3.10 -1.97 -4.10
C PRO A 367 2.04 -0.91 -4.34
N GLY A 368 1.62 -0.27 -3.27
CA GLY A 368 0.50 0.67 -3.22
C GLY A 368 0.35 1.61 -4.41
N ALA A 369 1.45 2.09 -5.00
CA ALA A 369 1.43 2.96 -6.17
C ALA A 369 1.15 2.22 -7.47
N THR A 370 1.87 1.14 -7.74
CA THR A 370 1.65 0.33 -8.94
C THR A 370 0.35 -0.47 -8.88
N THR A 371 -0.17 -0.75 -7.68
CA THR A 371 -1.47 -1.37 -7.52
C THR A 371 -2.63 -0.44 -7.82
N HIS A 372 -2.44 0.85 -7.62
CA HIS A 372 -3.49 1.82 -7.95
C HIS A 372 -3.42 2.30 -9.39
N THR A 373 -2.23 2.33 -10.00
CA THR A 373 -2.08 2.62 -11.44
C THR A 373 -2.41 1.43 -12.32
N ALA A 374 -2.21 0.20 -11.87
CA ALA A 374 -2.57 -0.98 -12.65
C ALA A 374 -4.07 -1.07 -12.98
N PRO A 375 -5.02 -0.81 -12.04
CA PRO A 375 -6.44 -0.77 -12.37
C PRO A 375 -6.90 0.49 -13.09
N SER A 376 -6.34 1.66 -12.79
CA SER A 376 -6.66 2.91 -13.48
C SER A 376 -5.93 3.02 -14.80
N GLY A 377 -4.75 2.39 -14.93
CA GLY A 377 -4.09 2.08 -16.18
C GLY A 377 -4.86 1.05 -17.02
N SER A 378 -6.00 0.51 -16.53
CA SER A 378 -6.86 -0.33 -17.38
C SER A 378 -7.41 0.42 -18.59
N HIS A 379 -7.50 1.75 -18.56
CA HIS A 379 -7.64 2.54 -19.78
C HIS A 379 -6.41 2.46 -20.68
N TRP A 380 -5.22 2.23 -20.13
CA TRP A 380 -3.97 2.08 -20.88
C TRP A 380 -3.59 0.61 -21.11
N LEU A 381 -3.99 -0.29 -20.19
CA LEU A 381 -3.79 -1.73 -20.35
C LEU A 381 -4.74 -2.36 -21.36
N TRP A 382 -5.83 -1.68 -21.68
CA TRP A 382 -6.82 -2.20 -22.60
C TRP A 382 -7.28 -1.15 -23.61
N PRO A 383 -6.50 -0.90 -24.68
CA PRO A 383 -7.13 -0.46 -25.89
C PRO A 383 -7.90 -1.69 -26.42
N MET A 384 -9.13 -1.91 -25.90
CA MET A 384 -10.05 -2.77 -26.60
C MET A 384 -10.10 -2.25 -28.03
N PRO A 385 -9.76 -3.05 -29.05
CA PRO A 385 -10.07 -2.67 -30.40
C PRO A 385 -11.56 -2.38 -30.42
N SER A 386 -11.96 -1.21 -30.87
CA SER A 386 -13.36 -0.76 -30.99
C SER A 386 -14.25 -1.65 -31.87
N ALA A 387 -13.80 -2.87 -32.19
CA ALA A 387 -14.42 -3.86 -33.06
C ALA A 387 -14.73 -5.22 -32.40
N ALA A 388 -14.61 -5.37 -31.08
CA ALA A 388 -15.10 -6.59 -30.44
C ALA A 388 -16.59 -6.39 -30.07
N PRO A 389 -17.50 -7.30 -30.48
CA PRO A 389 -18.91 -7.21 -30.06
C PRO A 389 -18.99 -7.26 -28.53
N SER A 390 -19.80 -6.37 -27.96
CA SER A 390 -19.96 -6.09 -26.53
C SER A 390 -20.41 -7.27 -25.64
N THR A 391 -20.37 -8.50 -26.13
CA THR A 391 -20.93 -9.69 -25.50
C THR A 391 -19.92 -10.70 -24.97
N THR A 392 -18.62 -10.56 -25.21
CA THR A 392 -17.67 -11.65 -24.97
C THR A 392 -16.71 -11.47 -23.79
N CYS A 393 -16.58 -10.28 -23.22
CA CYS A 393 -15.76 -10.12 -22.00
C CYS A 393 -16.41 -9.10 -21.04
N ARG A 394 -16.81 -9.57 -19.86
CA ARG A 394 -17.31 -8.70 -18.78
C ARG A 394 -16.25 -8.57 -17.69
N SER A 395 -15.75 -7.36 -17.47
CA SER A 395 -14.97 -7.05 -16.27
C SER A 395 -15.93 -6.74 -15.11
N ARG A 396 -15.75 -7.39 -13.97
CA ARG A 396 -16.45 -7.05 -12.72
C ARG A 396 -15.44 -6.65 -11.66
N TRP A 397 -15.74 -5.54 -11.01
CA TRP A 397 -14.95 -5.01 -9.92
C TRP A 397 -15.51 -5.54 -8.60
N CYS A 398 -14.68 -6.29 -7.86
CA CYS A 398 -14.96 -6.66 -6.49
C CYS A 398 -13.93 -5.94 -5.61
N SER A 399 -14.31 -4.84 -4.99
CA SER A 399 -13.47 -4.18 -3.98
C SER A 399 -13.94 -4.61 -2.59
N ALA A 400 -13.01 -5.03 -1.74
CA ALA A 400 -13.25 -5.12 -0.32
C ALA A 400 -13.39 -3.68 0.20
N GLY A 401 -14.61 -3.20 0.30
CA GLY A 401 -14.88 -1.91 0.92
C GLY A 401 -14.34 -1.91 2.34
N SER A 402 -13.52 -0.91 2.69
CA SER A 402 -13.20 -0.64 4.09
C SER A 402 -14.45 -0.11 4.78
N SER A 403 -15.38 -1.00 5.15
CA SER A 403 -16.48 -0.63 6.03
C SER A 403 -15.92 -0.46 7.45
N ARG A 404 -15.17 0.61 7.67
CA ARG A 404 -14.93 1.11 9.02
C ARG A 404 -16.14 1.93 9.42
N ARG A 405 -17.18 1.29 9.92
CA ARG A 405 -18.01 1.93 10.93
C ARG A 405 -17.14 1.98 12.18
N GLN A 406 -16.58 3.14 12.49
CA GLN A 406 -16.18 3.46 13.85
C GLN A 406 -17.46 3.38 14.67
N SER A 407 -17.62 2.33 15.47
CA SER A 407 -18.49 2.38 16.63
C SER A 407 -17.78 3.32 17.61
N ALA A 408 -18.19 4.59 17.62
CA ALA A 408 -17.98 5.45 18.75
C ALA A 408 -18.75 4.85 19.93
N SER A 409 -18.06 4.44 20.94
CA SER A 409 -18.55 4.29 22.30
C SER A 409 -17.44 4.77 23.23
#